data_dd7e8006cb3df8fc3fa1ed5c4ee9fcb8
#
_entry.id   dd7e8006cb3df8fc3fa1ed5c4ee9fcb8
#
_cell.length_a   1.000
_cell.length_b   1.000
_cell.length_c   1.000
_cell.angle_alpha   90.00
_cell.angle_beta   90.00
_cell.angle_gamma   90.00
#
_symmetry.space_group_name_H-M   'P 1'
#
loop_
_entity.id
_entity.type
_entity.pdbx_description
1 polymer ?
#
loop_
_entity_poly.entity_id
_entity_poly.type
_entity_poly.pdbx_seq_one_letter_code
_entity_poly.pdbx_strand_id
1 'polypeptide(L)'
;MFFTKVREAAFSSDTPAIQLRNVVLKHLKNALANVSNFAEDTEIKEEQFFYRECMKQLFDPKKFLIQGYKGTGKTYLYKALTDKGIASNIQRWADKDQKDTIVPVFVNILPADESALVFADIRYSSIDEPEYYFNAFWQVYTWNTLLLCPEFVSIREQSELCDYVKPLTGAIYAKEALVRINELIEKGVSTLISIEKDILKINELLQSSGKRLFVLYDRLDTCINPLRWDKAVSPLINYWWNNCESFSNISPKIFVRTDLFRLIEGTNTGRLESSIIHIEWTIGEVFGFFFKLIFSDKNASEAYWAIAKKVSIDDSYIKNTKKRFEKFPKNQFNSLSRAEMDPIIKVFFGSSVKVGAASLGTPWEYFEKELANADNTAISLRPFINTLNTNAVDKALARTEKYVRNGIISPEIYASKSVRDEATERYFSDLTQDAFSKDLARFKEVIRTSIGEPYRFKSLSESQFEELIDLTYSRISDSEVVKTTDDLKRLIFANGIIARKVTTKGCYYRFAPIYWYSWGLVNSVLEKEERKRTNLGGDKNVGTITINARHEKVIKTKAYPYPLKIENCDIEDLYENEIVEFVTKSRPNDKNPDKDYRYATDVKQKKTNDET
;
A
#
# COMPACT_ATOMS: atom_id res chain seq x y z
N MET A 1 -36.09 -5.06 0.60
CA MET A 1 -36.98 -4.68 -0.52
C MET A 1 -37.36 -3.21 -0.53
N PHE A 2 -37.82 -2.61 0.56
CA PHE A 2 -38.21 -1.19 0.61
C PHE A 2 -37.02 -0.24 0.35
N PHE A 3 -35.88 -0.48 0.96
CA PHE A 3 -34.64 0.31 0.75
C PHE A 3 -34.10 0.23 -0.68
N THR A 4 -34.26 -0.88 -1.38
CA THR A 4 -33.85 -1.03 -2.78
C THR A 4 -34.73 -0.20 -3.71
N LYS A 5 -36.06 -0.17 -3.47
CA LYS A 5 -37.01 0.63 -4.27
C LYS A 5 -36.83 2.13 -4.10
N VAL A 6 -36.56 2.60 -2.88
CA VAL A 6 -36.32 4.03 -2.61
C VAL A 6 -35.00 4.49 -3.27
N ARG A 7 -33.95 3.63 -3.29
CA ARG A 7 -32.70 3.90 -4.00
C ARG A 7 -32.90 3.92 -5.51
N GLU A 8 -33.66 3.00 -6.06
CA GLU A 8 -33.94 2.96 -7.49
C GLU A 8 -34.71 4.23 -7.93
N ALA A 9 -35.64 4.72 -7.16
CA ALA A 9 -36.36 5.95 -7.43
C ALA A 9 -35.47 7.21 -7.35
N ALA A 10 -34.51 7.25 -6.45
CA ALA A 10 -33.61 8.40 -6.28
C ALA A 10 -32.61 8.57 -7.44
N PHE A 11 -32.36 7.52 -8.23
CA PHE A 11 -31.38 7.52 -9.30
C PHE A 11 -31.96 7.28 -10.71
N SER A 12 -33.27 6.95 -10.84
CA SER A 12 -33.79 6.39 -12.09
C SER A 12 -34.56 7.35 -12.99
N SER A 13 -35.06 8.48 -12.51
CA SER A 13 -35.91 9.38 -13.32
C SER A 13 -35.91 10.84 -12.91
N ASP A 14 -35.11 11.21 -11.92
CA ASP A 14 -35.12 12.57 -11.38
C ASP A 14 -33.97 13.39 -11.96
N THR A 15 -34.29 14.27 -12.92
CA THR A 15 -33.36 15.21 -13.54
C THR A 15 -32.48 15.95 -12.52
N PRO A 16 -32.99 16.44 -11.36
CA PRO A 16 -32.15 17.02 -10.32
C PRO A 16 -31.13 16.05 -9.69
N ALA A 17 -31.47 14.76 -9.54
CA ALA A 17 -30.52 13.79 -8.97
C ALA A 17 -29.34 13.53 -9.90
N ILE A 18 -29.58 13.49 -11.21
CA ILE A 18 -28.52 13.35 -12.23
C ILE A 18 -27.63 14.59 -12.28
N GLN A 19 -28.19 15.78 -12.18
CA GLN A 19 -27.41 17.01 -12.12
C GLN A 19 -26.48 17.01 -10.90
N LEU A 20 -26.97 16.66 -9.71
CA LEU A 20 -26.18 16.52 -8.50
C LEU A 20 -25.06 15.48 -8.66
N ARG A 21 -25.39 14.30 -9.21
CA ARG A 21 -24.41 13.25 -9.52
C ARG A 21 -23.30 13.78 -10.45
N ASN A 22 -23.67 14.46 -11.50
CA ASN A 22 -22.72 14.98 -12.48
C ASN A 22 -21.82 16.07 -11.88
N VAL A 23 -22.29 16.87 -10.92
CA VAL A 23 -21.45 17.80 -10.16
C VAL A 23 -20.37 17.02 -9.40
N VAL A 24 -20.74 16.00 -8.66
CA VAL A 24 -19.80 15.16 -7.90
C VAL A 24 -18.77 14.49 -8.83
N LEU A 25 -19.23 13.89 -9.94
CA LEU A 25 -18.37 13.16 -10.87
C LEU A 25 -17.41 14.10 -11.65
N LYS A 26 -17.86 15.28 -12.06
CA LYS A 26 -16.98 16.26 -12.74
C LYS A 26 -15.90 16.77 -11.80
N HIS A 27 -16.25 17.08 -10.55
CA HIS A 27 -15.23 17.45 -9.56
C HIS A 27 -14.24 16.30 -9.33
N LEU A 28 -14.75 15.08 -9.13
CA LEU A 28 -13.90 13.92 -8.93
C LEU A 28 -12.94 13.68 -10.11
N LYS A 29 -13.42 13.82 -11.35
CA LYS A 29 -12.57 13.72 -12.54
C LYS A 29 -11.40 14.71 -12.48
N ASN A 30 -11.67 15.96 -12.16
CA ASN A 30 -10.65 17.00 -12.03
C ASN A 30 -9.69 16.72 -10.86
N ALA A 31 -10.22 16.28 -9.72
CA ALA A 31 -9.41 15.93 -8.56
C ALA A 31 -8.47 14.73 -8.83
N LEU A 32 -8.97 13.70 -9.51
CA LEU A 32 -8.18 12.53 -9.90
C LEU A 32 -7.12 12.85 -10.96
N ALA A 33 -7.39 13.79 -11.88
CA ALA A 33 -6.40 14.26 -12.83
C ALA A 33 -5.21 14.97 -12.14
N ASN A 34 -5.46 15.63 -11.01
CA ASN A 34 -4.43 16.24 -10.18
C ASN A 34 -3.68 15.22 -9.29
N VAL A 35 -4.26 14.04 -9.04
CA VAL A 35 -3.56 12.93 -8.41
C VAL A 35 -2.87 12.13 -9.51
N SER A 36 -1.73 12.62 -9.98
CA SER A 36 -0.95 12.01 -11.05
C SER A 36 -0.57 10.56 -10.72
N ASN A 37 -0.40 9.73 -11.75
CA ASN A 37 0.19 8.41 -11.62
C ASN A 37 1.64 8.49 -11.09
N PHE A 38 2.31 9.62 -11.33
CA PHE A 38 3.65 9.90 -10.87
C PHE A 38 3.59 10.97 -9.77
N ALA A 39 4.03 10.61 -8.57
CA ALA A 39 4.09 11.55 -7.45
C ALA A 39 5.04 12.73 -7.74
N GLU A 40 5.99 12.53 -8.66
CA GLU A 40 6.94 13.53 -9.12
C GLU A 40 6.26 14.73 -9.78
N ASP A 41 5.17 14.49 -10.52
CA ASP A 41 4.42 15.51 -11.25
C ASP A 41 3.28 16.12 -10.42
N THR A 42 3.02 15.56 -9.23
CA THR A 42 1.89 15.98 -8.40
C THR A 42 2.26 17.22 -7.58
N GLU A 43 1.51 18.31 -7.75
CA GLU A 43 1.54 19.43 -6.83
C GLU A 43 0.84 19.04 -5.53
N ILE A 44 1.50 19.27 -4.41
CA ILE A 44 0.93 18.98 -3.09
C ILE A 44 0.11 20.17 -2.62
N LYS A 45 -1.19 19.94 -2.40
CA LYS A 45 -2.11 20.92 -1.82
C LYS A 45 -2.49 20.49 -0.43
N GLU A 46 -2.25 21.36 0.56
CA GLU A 46 -2.52 21.04 1.98
C GLU A 46 -3.98 20.62 2.20
N GLU A 47 -4.93 21.25 1.51
CA GLU A 47 -6.36 20.92 1.63
C GLU A 47 -6.68 19.50 1.16
N GLN A 48 -5.90 18.95 0.23
CA GLN A 48 -6.06 17.60 -0.32
C GLN A 48 -5.17 16.58 0.36
N PHE A 49 -4.16 17.01 1.13
CA PHE A 49 -3.25 16.10 1.79
C PHE A 49 -3.97 15.27 2.85
N PHE A 50 -3.82 13.95 2.77
CA PHE A 50 -4.47 13.00 3.67
C PHE A 50 -3.50 12.58 4.78
N TYR A 51 -3.69 13.14 5.95
CA TYR A 51 -2.86 12.84 7.12
C TYR A 51 -3.19 11.46 7.69
N ARG A 52 -2.23 10.56 7.71
CA ARG A 52 -2.38 9.18 8.13
C ARG A 52 -1.81 8.93 9.51
N GLU A 53 -2.36 7.95 10.23
CA GLU A 53 -1.94 7.61 11.58
C GLU A 53 -0.45 7.25 11.68
N CYS A 54 0.09 6.53 10.67
CA CYS A 54 1.51 6.17 10.60
C CYS A 54 2.45 7.39 10.59
N MET A 55 1.97 8.56 10.14
CA MET A 55 2.77 9.79 10.08
C MET A 55 3.12 10.36 11.46
N LYS A 56 2.44 9.95 12.54
CA LYS A 56 2.81 10.32 13.91
C LYS A 56 4.25 9.97 14.27
N GLN A 57 4.77 8.91 13.65
CA GLN A 57 6.10 8.40 13.94
C GLN A 57 7.22 9.07 13.13
N LEU A 58 6.88 9.96 12.18
CA LEU A 58 7.87 10.57 11.29
C LEU A 58 8.89 11.46 12.03
N PHE A 59 8.50 12.06 13.13
CA PHE A 59 9.37 12.93 13.93
C PHE A 59 10.08 12.18 15.07
N ASP A 60 9.81 10.89 15.27
CA ASP A 60 10.57 10.04 16.18
C ASP A 60 11.99 9.84 15.63
N PRO A 61 13.06 10.23 16.36
CA PRO A 61 14.44 10.10 15.91
C PRO A 61 14.89 8.63 15.75
N LYS A 62 14.26 7.71 16.48
CA LYS A 62 14.55 6.28 16.38
C LYS A 62 13.94 5.61 15.15
N LYS A 63 12.96 6.26 14.52
CA LYS A 63 12.23 5.76 13.36
C LYS A 63 12.80 6.38 12.09
N PHE A 64 13.70 5.67 11.42
CA PHE A 64 14.40 6.22 10.25
C PHE A 64 14.12 5.49 8.93
N LEU A 65 13.55 4.29 8.97
CA LEU A 65 13.14 3.55 7.78
C LEU A 65 11.65 3.77 7.52
N ILE A 66 11.32 4.30 6.33
CA ILE A 66 9.94 4.49 5.90
C ILE A 66 9.62 3.45 4.83
N GLN A 67 8.90 2.42 5.24
CA GLN A 67 8.68 1.23 4.44
C GLN A 67 7.27 1.20 3.85
N GLY A 68 7.17 0.88 2.56
CA GLY A 68 5.89 0.69 1.88
C GLY A 68 6.05 0.11 0.48
N TYR A 69 5.05 -0.61 0.01
CA TYR A 69 5.02 -1.16 -1.34
C TYR A 69 5.00 -0.06 -2.42
N LYS A 70 5.21 -0.44 -3.69
CA LYS A 70 5.06 0.50 -4.80
C LYS A 70 3.63 1.05 -4.85
N GLY A 71 3.49 2.38 -4.99
CA GLY A 71 2.20 3.05 -5.01
C GLY A 71 1.58 3.35 -3.64
N THR A 72 2.30 3.18 -2.52
CA THR A 72 1.83 3.56 -1.18
C THR A 72 1.96 5.05 -0.87
N GLY A 73 2.59 5.84 -1.76
CA GLY A 73 2.75 7.28 -1.59
C GLY A 73 4.05 7.71 -0.91
N LYS A 74 5.13 6.90 -0.99
CA LYS A 74 6.46 7.26 -0.44
C LYS A 74 6.95 8.62 -0.94
N THR A 75 7.06 8.76 -2.26
CA THR A 75 7.52 10.01 -2.89
C THR A 75 6.57 11.18 -2.61
N TYR A 76 5.26 10.93 -2.51
CA TYR A 76 4.31 11.96 -2.11
C TYR A 76 4.55 12.43 -0.66
N LEU A 77 4.82 11.49 0.26
CA LEU A 77 5.17 11.80 1.65
C LEU A 77 6.53 12.52 1.74
N TYR A 78 7.52 12.07 0.96
CA TYR A 78 8.81 12.74 0.85
C TYR A 78 8.66 14.21 0.46
N LYS A 79 7.91 14.52 -0.59
CA LYS A 79 7.59 15.90 -0.99
C LYS A 79 6.83 16.66 0.11
N ALA A 80 5.86 16.01 0.76
CA ALA A 80 5.07 16.62 1.81
C ALA A 80 5.90 17.05 3.03
N LEU A 81 6.97 16.32 3.34
CA LEU A 81 7.89 16.69 4.42
C LEU A 81 8.71 17.95 4.10
N THR A 82 8.87 18.30 2.83
CA THR A 82 9.53 19.54 2.42
C THR A 82 8.59 20.74 2.38
N ASP A 83 7.28 20.51 2.44
CA ASP A 83 6.27 21.56 2.60
C ASP A 83 6.15 21.98 4.07
N LYS A 84 6.47 23.25 4.37
CA LYS A 84 6.51 23.76 5.75
C LYS A 84 5.15 23.67 6.47
N GLY A 85 4.05 23.86 5.76
CA GLY A 85 2.69 23.80 6.31
C GLY A 85 2.34 22.37 6.73
N ILE A 86 2.52 21.42 5.81
CA ILE A 86 2.21 20.00 6.02
C ILE A 86 3.13 19.40 7.09
N ALA A 87 4.44 19.63 7.00
CA ALA A 87 5.40 19.14 7.95
C ALA A 87 5.11 19.66 9.38
N SER A 88 4.80 20.97 9.52
CA SER A 88 4.43 21.57 10.81
C SER A 88 3.14 21.00 11.38
N ASN A 89 2.16 20.67 10.54
CA ASN A 89 0.93 20.03 10.99
C ASN A 89 1.17 18.62 11.49
N ILE A 90 1.97 17.82 10.74
CA ILE A 90 2.34 16.46 11.16
C ILE A 90 3.07 16.51 12.50
N GLN A 91 4.07 17.39 12.64
CA GLN A 91 4.82 17.57 13.89
C GLN A 91 3.92 17.93 15.05
N ARG A 92 3.08 18.97 14.89
CA ARG A 92 2.15 19.43 15.93
C ARG A 92 1.21 18.34 16.42
N TRP A 93 0.82 17.44 15.53
CA TRP A 93 -0.09 16.36 15.91
C TRP A 93 0.64 15.14 16.48
N ALA A 94 1.91 14.94 16.10
CA ALA A 94 2.76 13.92 16.70
C ALA A 94 3.17 14.28 18.14
N ASP A 95 3.49 15.56 18.36
CA ASP A 95 4.12 16.06 19.59
C ASP A 95 3.13 16.75 20.53
N LYS A 96 1.86 16.32 20.60
CA LYS A 96 0.85 16.93 21.48
C LYS A 96 1.27 17.05 22.94
N ASP A 97 2.20 16.20 23.37
CA ASP A 97 2.69 16.12 24.75
C ASP A 97 4.15 16.64 24.92
N GLN A 98 4.82 17.07 23.84
CA GLN A 98 6.19 17.57 23.93
C GLN A 98 6.21 19.09 24.11
N LYS A 99 6.90 19.53 25.17
CA LYS A 99 7.04 20.96 25.55
C LYS A 99 8.09 21.69 24.71
N ASP A 100 9.01 20.96 24.06
CA ASP A 100 10.12 21.54 23.31
C ASP A 100 9.88 21.37 21.80
N THR A 101 9.48 22.46 21.16
CA THR A 101 9.28 22.50 19.72
C THR A 101 10.63 22.59 19.01
N ILE A 102 11.17 21.44 18.59
CA ILE A 102 12.37 21.40 17.77
C ILE A 102 12.02 21.88 16.35
N VAL A 103 12.79 22.83 15.82
CA VAL A 103 12.59 23.35 14.46
C VAL A 103 13.18 22.35 13.45
N PRO A 104 12.37 21.76 12.57
CA PRO A 104 12.85 20.83 11.58
C PRO A 104 13.56 21.55 10.43
N VAL A 105 14.70 21.00 10.00
CA VAL A 105 15.41 21.36 8.77
C VAL A 105 15.40 20.13 7.87
N PHE A 106 15.01 20.26 6.61
CA PHE A 106 14.92 19.15 5.68
C PHE A 106 15.95 19.27 4.57
N VAL A 107 16.72 18.21 4.33
CA VAL A 107 17.67 18.11 3.25
C VAL A 107 17.43 16.85 2.43
N ASN A 108 17.25 17.04 1.13
CA ASN A 108 17.05 15.96 0.18
C ASN A 108 18.40 15.47 -0.34
N ILE A 109 18.71 14.21 -0.11
CA ILE A 109 20.00 13.63 -0.52
C ILE A 109 19.97 13.18 -1.98
N LEU A 110 18.87 12.58 -2.42
CA LEU A 110 18.73 12.17 -3.82
C LEU A 110 17.78 13.15 -4.52
N PRO A 111 18.26 13.85 -5.55
CA PRO A 111 17.41 14.75 -6.33
C PRO A 111 16.32 13.98 -7.08
N ALA A 112 15.20 14.63 -7.30
CA ALA A 112 14.04 14.05 -7.97
C ALA A 112 14.21 13.89 -9.50
N ASP A 113 15.31 14.33 -10.08
CA ASP A 113 15.57 14.31 -11.52
C ASP A 113 16.28 13.04 -12.01
N GLU A 114 16.24 12.82 -13.32
CA GLU A 114 16.83 11.64 -13.98
C GLU A 114 18.36 11.57 -13.87
N SER A 115 19.03 12.65 -13.49
CA SER A 115 20.48 12.68 -13.30
C SER A 115 20.93 11.77 -12.14
N ALA A 116 20.02 11.42 -11.24
CA ALA A 116 20.25 10.42 -10.21
C ALA A 116 20.47 9.00 -10.76
N LEU A 117 20.05 8.69 -11.99
CA LEU A 117 20.27 7.39 -12.65
C LEU A 117 21.75 7.08 -12.92
N VAL A 118 22.64 8.05 -12.82
CA VAL A 118 24.09 7.84 -12.93
C VAL A 118 24.63 6.88 -11.86
N PHE A 119 23.93 6.69 -10.75
CA PHE A 119 24.28 5.69 -9.75
C PHE A 119 24.10 4.25 -10.21
N ALA A 120 23.24 4.01 -11.21
CA ALA A 120 23.06 2.68 -11.79
C ALA A 120 24.31 2.22 -12.55
N ASP A 121 25.07 3.17 -13.09
CA ASP A 121 26.29 2.95 -13.86
C ASP A 121 27.58 2.92 -13.02
N ILE A 122 27.50 3.13 -11.71
CA ILE A 122 28.65 2.90 -10.86
C ILE A 122 29.15 1.48 -11.15
N ARG A 123 30.36 1.39 -11.68
CA ARG A 123 31.02 0.17 -12.19
C ARG A 123 31.11 -0.91 -11.11
N TYR A 124 29.98 -1.47 -10.79
CA TYR A 124 29.83 -2.45 -9.72
C TYR A 124 30.58 -3.75 -10.01
N SER A 125 30.75 -4.08 -11.30
CA SER A 125 31.47 -5.27 -11.73
C SER A 125 32.98 -5.22 -11.50
N SER A 126 33.54 -4.05 -11.17
CA SER A 126 34.99 -3.82 -10.96
C SER A 126 35.37 -3.46 -9.51
N ILE A 127 34.43 -3.57 -8.56
CA ILE A 127 34.69 -3.23 -7.16
C ILE A 127 34.96 -4.53 -6.40
N ASP A 128 36.19 -4.67 -5.90
CA ASP A 128 36.65 -5.84 -5.14
C ASP A 128 35.94 -5.96 -3.77
N GLU A 129 35.66 -4.82 -3.12
CA GLU A 129 35.00 -4.73 -1.81
C GLU A 129 33.77 -3.82 -1.87
N PRO A 130 32.65 -4.29 -2.42
CA PRO A 130 31.48 -3.44 -2.65
C PRO A 130 30.87 -2.88 -1.37
N GLU A 131 30.93 -3.59 -0.26
CA GLU A 131 30.37 -3.11 1.03
C GLU A 131 31.17 -1.93 1.58
N TYR A 132 32.50 -2.01 1.56
CA TYR A 132 33.37 -0.90 1.95
C TYR A 132 33.14 0.33 1.07
N TYR A 133 33.10 0.11 -0.24
CA TYR A 133 32.85 1.19 -1.20
C TYR A 133 31.53 1.90 -0.93
N PHE A 134 30.43 1.17 -0.77
CA PHE A 134 29.12 1.79 -0.57
C PHE A 134 28.97 2.43 0.82
N ASN A 135 29.63 1.93 1.85
CA ASN A 135 29.72 2.63 3.14
C ASN A 135 30.36 4.01 2.97
N ALA A 136 31.54 4.05 2.35
CA ALA A 136 32.25 5.29 2.07
C ALA A 136 31.45 6.20 1.12
N PHE A 137 30.86 5.64 0.08
CA PHE A 137 30.05 6.37 -0.89
C PHE A 137 28.89 7.12 -0.23
N TRP A 138 28.07 6.46 0.59
CA TRP A 138 26.93 7.10 1.24
C TRP A 138 27.38 8.17 2.24
N GLN A 139 28.47 7.95 2.92
CA GLN A 139 29.05 8.92 3.84
C GLN A 139 29.49 10.19 3.11
N VAL A 140 30.28 10.04 2.04
CA VAL A 140 30.77 11.16 1.22
C VAL A 140 29.62 11.88 0.53
N TYR A 141 28.67 11.12 -0.05
CA TYR A 141 27.54 11.69 -0.75
C TYR A 141 26.63 12.52 0.17
N THR A 142 26.34 11.98 1.36
CA THR A 142 25.56 12.70 2.38
C THR A 142 26.27 13.97 2.82
N TRP A 143 27.55 13.87 3.20
CA TRP A 143 28.36 15.00 3.61
C TRP A 143 28.40 16.11 2.55
N ASN A 144 28.66 15.76 1.28
CA ASN A 144 28.71 16.72 0.20
C ASN A 144 27.36 17.48 0.06
N THR A 145 26.25 16.74 0.11
CA THR A 145 24.90 17.36 0.00
C THR A 145 24.58 18.25 1.19
N LEU A 146 24.97 17.86 2.40
CA LEU A 146 24.78 18.68 3.60
C LEU A 146 25.58 19.98 3.52
N LEU A 147 26.84 19.94 3.12
CA LEU A 147 27.66 21.13 3.02
C LEU A 147 27.25 22.09 1.88
N LEU A 148 26.44 21.64 0.93
CA LEU A 148 25.82 22.51 -0.07
C LEU A 148 24.62 23.29 0.48
N CYS A 149 24.08 22.93 1.62
CA CYS A 149 22.94 23.64 2.21
C CYS A 149 23.38 25.00 2.76
N PRO A 150 22.55 26.04 2.54
CA PRO A 150 22.84 27.41 3.04
C PRO A 150 23.07 27.46 4.55
N GLU A 151 22.41 26.58 5.32
CA GLU A 151 22.50 26.51 6.77
C GLU A 151 23.90 26.09 7.26
N PHE A 152 24.71 25.43 6.42
CA PHE A 152 26.00 24.84 6.80
C PHE A 152 27.19 25.48 6.07
N VAL A 153 27.02 26.65 5.46
CA VAL A 153 28.08 27.36 4.72
C VAL A 153 29.31 27.60 5.60
N SER A 154 29.14 27.99 6.86
CA SER A 154 30.26 28.25 7.77
C SER A 154 31.08 26.97 8.04
N ILE A 155 30.46 25.80 8.11
CA ILE A 155 31.14 24.52 8.28
C ILE A 155 31.86 24.14 7.00
N ARG A 156 31.21 24.35 5.83
CA ARG A 156 31.83 24.11 4.53
C ARG A 156 33.13 24.91 4.35
N GLU A 157 33.10 26.21 4.66
CA GLU A 157 34.29 27.09 4.52
C GLU A 157 35.43 26.72 5.46
N GLN A 158 35.15 26.05 6.59
CA GLN A 158 36.15 25.57 7.54
C GLN A 158 36.58 24.11 7.29
N SER A 159 35.94 23.43 6.34
CA SER A 159 36.29 22.05 6.01
C SER A 159 37.62 21.98 5.25
N GLU A 160 38.47 21.04 5.66
CA GLU A 160 39.73 20.71 4.92
C GLU A 160 39.44 20.19 3.51
N LEU A 161 38.20 19.77 3.24
CA LEU A 161 37.74 19.17 1.99
C LEU A 161 36.82 20.10 1.19
N CYS A 162 36.79 21.40 1.50
CA CYS A 162 35.85 22.36 0.90
C CYS A 162 35.87 22.39 -0.64
N ASP A 163 37.04 22.20 -1.25
CA ASP A 163 37.26 22.19 -2.70
C ASP A 163 36.54 21.03 -3.41
N TYR A 164 36.26 19.94 -2.67
CA TYR A 164 35.57 18.76 -3.18
C TYR A 164 34.04 18.90 -3.12
N VAL A 165 33.51 19.89 -2.37
CA VAL A 165 32.07 20.11 -2.26
C VAL A 165 31.54 20.75 -3.53
N LYS A 166 30.80 19.98 -4.33
CA LYS A 166 30.24 20.41 -5.63
C LYS A 166 28.78 20.00 -5.76
N PRO A 167 27.98 20.81 -6.49
CA PRO A 167 26.58 20.44 -6.78
C PRO A 167 26.45 19.09 -7.45
N LEU A 168 25.44 18.33 -7.04
CA LEU A 168 25.10 17.00 -7.55
C LEU A 168 23.96 17.04 -8.58
N THR A 169 23.57 18.23 -9.03
CA THR A 169 22.43 18.45 -9.93
C THR A 169 22.89 18.57 -11.38
N GLY A 170 22.15 17.96 -12.31
CA GLY A 170 22.43 17.97 -13.75
C GLY A 170 23.36 16.82 -14.21
N ALA A 171 23.11 16.24 -15.39
CA ALA A 171 23.80 15.03 -15.86
C ALA A 171 25.32 15.19 -15.97
N ILE A 172 25.82 16.37 -16.38
CA ILE A 172 27.27 16.65 -16.47
C ILE A 172 27.84 16.79 -15.06
N TYR A 173 27.20 17.55 -14.20
CA TYR A 173 27.68 17.76 -12.82
C TYR A 173 27.60 16.48 -11.96
N ALA A 174 26.62 15.61 -12.21
CA ALA A 174 26.53 14.33 -11.51
C ALA A 174 27.73 13.43 -11.80
N LYS A 175 28.21 13.38 -13.05
CA LYS A 175 29.41 12.61 -13.40
C LYS A 175 30.67 13.18 -12.74
N GLU A 176 30.84 14.49 -12.74
CA GLU A 176 31.93 15.15 -12.05
C GLU A 176 31.87 14.91 -10.53
N ALA A 177 30.68 14.98 -9.94
CA ALA A 177 30.48 14.69 -8.53
C ALA A 177 30.89 13.26 -8.18
N LEU A 178 30.55 12.27 -9.00
CA LEU A 178 30.95 10.88 -8.83
C LEU A 178 32.47 10.69 -8.91
N VAL A 179 33.14 11.34 -9.87
CA VAL A 179 34.59 11.30 -9.96
C VAL A 179 35.21 11.82 -8.66
N ARG A 180 34.75 12.95 -8.14
CA ARG A 180 35.23 13.53 -6.89
C ARG A 180 34.94 12.69 -5.65
N ILE A 181 33.75 12.07 -5.61
CA ILE A 181 33.41 11.11 -4.55
C ILE A 181 34.37 9.94 -4.57
N ASN A 182 34.66 9.38 -5.75
CA ASN A 182 35.61 8.28 -5.89
C ASN A 182 37.03 8.70 -5.48
N GLU A 183 37.50 9.89 -5.89
CA GLU A 183 38.77 10.44 -5.46
C GLU A 183 38.86 10.56 -3.93
N LEU A 184 37.78 10.97 -3.25
CA LEU A 184 37.75 11.04 -1.78
C LEU A 184 37.77 9.65 -1.14
N ILE A 185 37.08 8.66 -1.71
CA ILE A 185 37.10 7.27 -1.24
C ILE A 185 38.52 6.68 -1.39
N GLU A 186 39.17 6.90 -2.52
CA GLU A 186 40.53 6.41 -2.81
C GLU A 186 41.59 7.02 -1.89
N LYS A 187 41.36 8.22 -1.34
CA LYS A 187 42.24 8.81 -0.32
C LYS A 187 42.21 8.06 1.03
N GLY A 188 41.24 7.19 1.23
CA GLY A 188 41.17 6.26 2.34
C GLY A 188 40.58 6.84 3.65
N VAL A 189 40.85 6.12 4.75
CA VAL A 189 40.18 6.30 6.05
C VAL A 189 40.37 7.71 6.64
N SER A 190 41.53 8.36 6.44
CA SER A 190 41.77 9.71 6.98
C SER A 190 40.76 10.74 6.44
N THR A 191 40.41 10.62 5.17
CA THR A 191 39.39 11.48 4.53
C THR A 191 38.01 11.23 5.10
N LEU A 192 37.61 9.96 5.32
CA LEU A 192 36.34 9.61 5.93
C LEU A 192 36.23 10.13 7.37
N ILE A 193 37.34 10.13 8.14
CA ILE A 193 37.40 10.73 9.47
C ILE A 193 37.17 12.25 9.42
N SER A 194 37.75 12.96 8.43
CA SER A 194 37.53 14.40 8.27
C SER A 194 36.06 14.70 7.89
N ILE A 195 35.47 13.88 7.05
CA ILE A 195 34.02 13.96 6.70
C ILE A 195 33.14 13.77 7.95
N GLU A 196 33.45 12.76 8.77
CA GLU A 196 32.68 12.49 10.00
C GLU A 196 32.80 13.66 11.00
N LYS A 197 33.97 14.27 11.13
CA LYS A 197 34.15 15.48 11.95
C LYS A 197 33.28 16.64 11.46
N ASP A 198 33.15 16.85 10.16
CA ASP A 198 32.29 17.89 9.64
C ASP A 198 30.80 17.60 9.93
N ILE A 199 30.36 16.34 9.82
CA ILE A 199 28.99 15.93 10.19
C ILE A 199 28.75 16.13 11.70
N LEU A 200 29.75 15.85 12.55
CA LEU A 200 29.66 16.13 13.99
C LEU A 200 29.51 17.63 14.27
N LYS A 201 30.27 18.51 13.59
CA LYS A 201 30.10 19.97 13.70
C LYS A 201 28.69 20.43 13.28
N ILE A 202 28.11 19.81 12.23
CA ILE A 202 26.72 20.06 11.84
C ILE A 202 25.78 19.66 12.99
N ASN A 203 25.97 18.51 13.61
CA ASN A 203 25.16 18.05 14.75
C ASN A 203 25.24 19.01 15.96
N GLU A 204 26.43 19.51 16.28
CA GLU A 204 26.67 20.50 17.35
C GLU A 204 25.99 21.85 17.05
N LEU A 205 26.08 22.32 15.80
CA LEU A 205 25.38 23.54 15.36
C LEU A 205 23.87 23.42 15.47
N LEU A 206 23.30 22.26 15.09
CA LEU A 206 21.89 21.99 15.21
C LEU A 206 21.46 21.95 16.68
N GLN A 207 22.23 21.31 17.54
CA GLN A 207 21.99 21.23 18.98
C GLN A 207 21.97 22.62 19.61
N SER A 208 22.98 23.45 19.34
CA SER A 208 23.09 24.80 19.88
C SER A 208 21.98 25.74 19.40
N SER A 209 21.42 25.48 18.22
CA SER A 209 20.33 26.29 17.62
C SER A 209 18.91 25.73 17.88
N GLY A 210 18.78 24.64 18.65
CA GLY A 210 17.49 24.00 18.93
C GLY A 210 16.82 23.43 17.67
N LYS A 211 17.61 23.00 16.70
CA LYS A 211 17.11 22.47 15.42
C LYS A 211 17.39 20.96 15.31
N ARG A 212 16.58 20.28 14.49
CA ARG A 212 16.82 18.90 14.08
C ARG A 212 16.82 18.82 12.56
N LEU A 213 17.86 18.21 12.01
CA LEU A 213 17.99 17.95 10.58
C LEU A 213 17.30 16.62 10.22
N PHE A 214 16.46 16.66 9.21
CA PHE A 214 15.90 15.48 8.57
C PHE A 214 16.56 15.28 7.22
N VAL A 215 17.31 14.18 7.09
CA VAL A 215 18.03 13.80 5.87
C VAL A 215 17.17 12.80 5.12
N LEU A 216 16.63 13.21 3.97
CA LEU A 216 15.63 12.44 3.24
C LEU A 216 16.26 11.71 2.05
N TYR A 217 16.12 10.37 2.01
CA TYR A 217 16.56 9.51 0.91
C TYR A 217 15.33 8.88 0.26
N ASP A 218 14.99 9.31 -0.95
CA ASP A 218 13.88 8.72 -1.73
C ASP A 218 14.38 8.19 -3.07
N ARG A 219 13.57 7.39 -3.75
CA ARG A 219 13.84 6.86 -5.10
C ARG A 219 15.10 5.99 -5.23
N LEU A 220 15.53 5.35 -4.15
CA LEU A 220 16.67 4.43 -4.20
C LEU A 220 16.46 3.31 -5.22
N ASP A 221 15.22 2.86 -5.40
CA ASP A 221 14.83 1.82 -6.36
C ASP A 221 14.87 2.26 -7.84
N THR A 222 14.98 3.54 -8.12
CA THR A 222 15.23 4.05 -9.47
C THR A 222 16.72 4.27 -9.75
N CYS A 223 17.50 4.49 -8.70
CA CYS A 223 18.94 4.76 -8.80
C CYS A 223 19.80 3.49 -8.69
N ILE A 224 19.30 2.47 -8.01
CA ILE A 224 20.05 1.25 -7.68
C ILE A 224 19.30 0.04 -8.21
N ASN A 225 20.02 -0.81 -8.95
CA ASN A 225 19.48 -2.06 -9.46
C ASN A 225 18.94 -2.93 -8.31
N PRO A 226 17.66 -3.36 -8.34
CA PRO A 226 17.05 -4.19 -7.29
C PRO A 226 17.82 -5.48 -6.98
N LEU A 227 18.51 -6.06 -7.97
CA LEU A 227 19.29 -7.28 -7.78
C LEU A 227 20.59 -7.07 -6.97
N ARG A 228 20.98 -5.80 -6.77
CA ARG A 228 22.17 -5.40 -6.02
C ARG A 228 21.83 -4.59 -4.77
N TRP A 229 20.54 -4.60 -4.43
CA TRP A 229 20.00 -3.79 -3.36
C TRP A 229 20.66 -4.05 -2.00
N ASP A 230 20.89 -5.33 -1.68
CA ASP A 230 21.56 -5.78 -0.48
C ASP A 230 22.92 -5.11 -0.28
N LYS A 231 23.75 -5.09 -1.31
CA LYS A 231 25.11 -4.58 -1.23
C LYS A 231 25.22 -3.06 -1.31
N ALA A 232 24.25 -2.39 -1.95
CA ALA A 232 24.32 -0.95 -2.14
C ALA A 232 23.51 -0.16 -1.09
N VAL A 233 22.39 -0.70 -0.60
CA VAL A 233 21.49 0.01 0.34
C VAL A 233 21.70 -0.42 1.78
N SER A 234 22.08 -1.68 2.04
CA SER A 234 22.42 -2.12 3.40
C SER A 234 23.50 -1.28 4.07
N PRO A 235 24.58 -0.87 3.38
CA PRO A 235 25.57 0.03 3.97
C PRO A 235 25.01 1.38 4.40
N LEU A 236 24.07 1.98 3.62
CA LEU A 236 23.39 3.22 4.02
C LEU A 236 22.59 3.04 5.31
N ILE A 237 21.82 1.94 5.39
CA ILE A 237 21.03 1.63 6.58
C ILE A 237 21.92 1.38 7.79
N ASN A 238 22.99 0.60 7.62
CA ASN A 238 23.94 0.31 8.66
C ASN A 238 24.70 1.56 9.14
N TYR A 239 25.08 2.44 8.22
CA TYR A 239 25.73 3.71 8.57
C TYR A 239 24.88 4.53 9.54
N TRP A 240 23.61 4.72 9.21
CA TRP A 240 22.70 5.47 10.08
C TRP A 240 22.33 4.74 11.36
N TRP A 241 22.19 3.43 11.30
CA TRP A 241 21.93 2.61 12.49
C TRP A 241 23.06 2.72 13.51
N ASN A 242 24.31 2.64 13.03
CA ASN A 242 25.48 2.67 13.90
C ASN A 242 25.77 4.08 14.46
N ASN A 243 25.31 5.13 13.78
CA ASN A 243 25.61 6.51 14.15
C ASN A 243 24.42 7.27 14.75
N CYS A 244 23.27 6.64 14.97
CA CYS A 244 22.06 7.31 15.45
C CYS A 244 22.21 7.97 16.84
N GLU A 245 23.08 7.45 17.70
CA GLU A 245 23.38 8.05 19.01
C GLU A 245 24.37 9.21 18.90
N SER A 246 25.39 9.09 18.04
CA SER A 246 26.40 10.13 17.82
C SER A 246 25.81 11.36 17.12
N PHE A 247 24.84 11.16 16.24
CA PHE A 247 24.18 12.24 15.48
C PHE A 247 22.77 12.52 16.00
N SER A 248 22.65 12.79 17.30
CA SER A 248 21.35 12.93 18.00
C SER A 248 20.39 13.98 17.42
N ASN A 249 20.94 15.01 16.73
CA ASN A 249 20.16 16.07 16.08
C ASN A 249 20.03 15.88 14.57
N ILE A 250 20.56 14.78 14.02
CA ILE A 250 20.40 14.40 12.61
C ILE A 250 19.52 13.14 12.56
N SER A 251 18.39 13.24 11.91
CA SER A 251 17.40 12.15 11.79
C SER A 251 17.24 11.75 10.31
N PRO A 252 17.85 10.65 9.87
CA PRO A 252 17.63 10.17 8.51
C PRO A 252 16.18 9.68 8.34
N LYS A 253 15.67 9.78 7.13
CA LYS A 253 14.40 9.19 6.69
C LYS A 253 14.66 8.52 5.34
N ILE A 254 14.83 7.21 5.36
CA ILE A 254 15.17 6.41 4.20
C ILE A 254 13.89 5.73 3.71
N PHE A 255 13.43 6.15 2.54
CA PHE A 255 12.22 5.59 1.92
C PHE A 255 12.58 4.32 1.16
N VAL A 256 12.10 3.18 1.64
CA VAL A 256 12.39 1.87 1.07
C VAL A 256 11.12 1.14 0.65
N ARG A 257 11.24 0.31 -0.38
CA ARG A 257 10.15 -0.58 -0.79
C ARG A 257 10.15 -1.82 0.09
N THR A 258 8.98 -2.23 0.58
CA THR A 258 8.80 -3.41 1.43
C THR A 258 9.34 -4.69 0.77
N ASP A 259 9.08 -4.86 -0.50
CA ASP A 259 9.54 -5.99 -1.30
C ASP A 259 11.07 -6.01 -1.49
N LEU A 260 11.69 -4.85 -1.71
CA LEU A 260 13.15 -4.72 -1.82
C LEU A 260 13.85 -4.86 -0.47
N PHE A 261 13.24 -4.36 0.60
CA PHE A 261 13.78 -4.49 1.95
C PHE A 261 13.94 -5.95 2.38
N ARG A 262 13.04 -6.83 1.93
CA ARG A 262 13.13 -8.28 2.15
C ARG A 262 14.32 -8.95 1.45
N LEU A 263 14.92 -8.30 0.45
CA LEU A 263 16.12 -8.78 -0.24
C LEU A 263 17.41 -8.43 0.51
N ILE A 264 17.35 -7.58 1.52
CA ILE A 264 18.47 -7.26 2.40
C ILE A 264 18.72 -8.50 3.26
N GLU A 265 19.69 -9.32 2.82
CA GLU A 265 20.09 -10.53 3.51
C GLU A 265 21.06 -10.20 4.67
N GLY A 266 20.88 -10.92 5.76
CA GLY A 266 21.82 -10.96 6.87
C GLY A 266 21.61 -9.85 7.91
N THR A 267 22.04 -10.13 9.09
CA THR A 267 22.22 -9.30 10.27
C THR A 267 21.09 -8.35 10.67
N ASN A 268 20.28 -8.83 11.60
CA ASN A 268 19.50 -7.95 12.49
C ASN A 268 18.25 -7.28 11.90
N THR A 269 17.65 -7.83 10.83
CA THR A 269 16.33 -7.31 10.36
C THR A 269 15.31 -7.22 11.51
N GLY A 270 15.32 -8.14 12.46
CA GLY A 270 14.51 -8.07 13.67
C GLY A 270 14.83 -6.88 14.59
N ARG A 271 16.08 -6.41 14.62
CA ARG A 271 16.46 -5.20 15.38
C ARG A 271 16.03 -3.93 14.67
N LEU A 272 16.06 -3.93 13.33
CA LEU A 272 15.60 -2.79 12.52
C LEU A 272 14.10 -2.58 12.56
N GLU A 273 13.30 -3.61 12.92
CA GLU A 273 11.83 -3.51 13.00
C GLU A 273 11.38 -2.36 13.91
N SER A 274 12.09 -2.15 15.02
CA SER A 274 11.82 -1.02 15.91
C SER A 274 12.05 0.37 15.27
N SER A 275 12.78 0.44 14.17
CA SER A 275 13.13 1.68 13.45
C SER A 275 12.31 1.90 12.18
N ILE A 276 11.37 1.00 11.89
CA ILE A 276 10.54 1.06 10.69
C ILE A 276 9.23 1.82 10.97
N ILE A 277 8.83 2.62 9.98
CA ILE A 277 7.49 3.19 9.85
C ILE A 277 6.84 2.52 8.64
N HIS A 278 5.80 1.75 8.87
CA HIS A 278 5.02 1.13 7.79
C HIS A 278 3.98 2.12 7.26
N ILE A 279 4.02 2.37 5.95
CA ILE A 279 3.10 3.30 5.28
C ILE A 279 2.16 2.59 4.29
N GLU A 280 1.86 1.32 4.53
CA GLU A 280 0.82 0.61 3.81
C GLU A 280 -0.56 1.23 4.08
N TRP A 281 -1.41 1.23 3.04
CA TRP A 281 -2.78 1.70 3.16
C TRP A 281 -3.67 0.63 3.77
N THR A 282 -4.57 1.06 4.64
CA THR A 282 -5.75 0.27 4.98
C THR A 282 -6.90 0.63 4.01
N ILE A 283 -7.85 -0.27 3.83
CA ILE A 283 -9.01 0.03 2.97
C ILE A 283 -9.83 1.21 3.52
N GLY A 284 -9.87 1.38 4.83
CA GLY A 284 -10.50 2.55 5.47
C GLY A 284 -9.82 3.86 5.13
N GLU A 285 -8.48 3.88 5.08
CA GLU A 285 -7.71 5.05 4.65
C GLU A 285 -7.91 5.35 3.17
N VAL A 286 -7.97 4.32 2.31
CA VAL A 286 -8.24 4.48 0.86
C VAL A 286 -9.59 5.18 0.64
N PHE A 287 -10.64 4.71 1.29
CA PHE A 287 -11.95 5.36 1.21
C PHE A 287 -11.95 6.73 1.89
N GLY A 288 -11.27 6.90 3.02
CA GLY A 288 -11.11 8.19 3.69
C GLY A 288 -10.47 9.24 2.79
N PHE A 289 -9.37 8.89 2.13
CA PHE A 289 -8.71 9.72 1.12
C PHE A 289 -9.66 10.06 -0.04
N PHE A 290 -10.33 9.06 -0.58
CA PHE A 290 -11.27 9.23 -1.67
C PHE A 290 -12.40 10.22 -1.33
N PHE A 291 -13.04 10.06 -0.18
CA PHE A 291 -14.10 10.98 0.24
C PHE A 291 -13.56 12.38 0.60
N LYS A 292 -12.33 12.47 1.09
CA LYS A 292 -11.69 13.77 1.27
C LYS A 292 -11.53 14.52 -0.05
N LEU A 293 -11.14 13.84 -1.13
CA LEU A 293 -11.10 14.46 -2.47
C LEU A 293 -12.46 15.03 -2.89
N ILE A 294 -13.55 14.29 -2.64
CA ILE A 294 -14.91 14.76 -2.99
C ILE A 294 -15.32 15.94 -2.11
N PHE A 295 -15.06 15.86 -0.81
CA PHE A 295 -15.52 16.86 0.15
C PHE A 295 -14.60 18.08 0.29
N SER A 296 -13.46 18.09 -0.40
CA SER A 296 -12.61 19.28 -0.50
C SER A 296 -13.23 20.41 -1.32
N ASP A 297 -14.17 20.07 -2.22
CA ASP A 297 -14.96 21.05 -2.96
C ASP A 297 -16.35 21.22 -2.35
N LYS A 298 -16.73 22.47 -2.11
CA LYS A 298 -18.01 22.80 -1.47
C LYS A 298 -19.21 22.33 -2.30
N ASN A 299 -19.19 22.56 -3.62
CA ASN A 299 -20.31 22.22 -4.50
C ASN A 299 -20.48 20.71 -4.62
N ALA A 300 -19.37 19.97 -4.78
CA ALA A 300 -19.38 18.52 -4.83
C ALA A 300 -19.83 17.91 -3.49
N SER A 301 -19.40 18.47 -2.37
CA SER A 301 -19.82 18.07 -1.03
C SER A 301 -21.34 18.28 -0.84
N GLU A 302 -21.85 19.46 -1.15
CA GLU A 302 -23.27 19.78 -1.04
C GLU A 302 -24.13 18.88 -1.95
N ALA A 303 -23.70 18.69 -3.20
CA ALA A 303 -24.36 17.79 -4.14
C ALA A 303 -24.38 16.33 -3.64
N TYR A 304 -23.27 15.84 -3.12
CA TYR A 304 -23.16 14.49 -2.55
C TYR A 304 -24.14 14.30 -1.38
N TRP A 305 -24.17 15.25 -0.43
CA TRP A 305 -25.02 15.15 0.73
C TRP A 305 -26.51 15.31 0.40
N ALA A 306 -26.84 16.08 -0.65
CA ALA A 306 -28.20 16.13 -1.17
C ALA A 306 -28.66 14.79 -1.74
N ILE A 307 -27.76 14.05 -2.43
CA ILE A 307 -28.02 12.68 -2.87
C ILE A 307 -28.18 11.75 -1.66
N ALA A 308 -27.29 11.84 -0.67
CA ALA A 308 -27.35 11.00 0.53
C ALA A 308 -28.68 11.12 1.28
N LYS A 309 -29.22 12.34 1.39
CA LYS A 309 -30.57 12.59 1.95
C LYS A 309 -31.68 11.92 1.14
N LYS A 310 -31.61 12.01 -0.20
CA LYS A 310 -32.60 11.36 -1.09
C LYS A 310 -32.62 9.84 -0.94
N VAL A 311 -31.50 9.21 -0.59
CA VAL A 311 -31.43 7.77 -0.31
C VAL A 311 -31.61 7.42 1.16
N SER A 312 -32.23 8.33 1.93
CA SER A 312 -32.64 8.13 3.33
C SER A 312 -31.48 7.87 4.30
N ILE A 313 -30.32 8.51 4.08
CA ILE A 313 -29.29 8.59 5.11
C ILE A 313 -29.75 9.56 6.19
N ASP A 314 -29.59 9.16 7.45
CA ASP A 314 -30.00 9.93 8.61
C ASP A 314 -29.30 11.30 8.69
N ASP A 315 -30.05 12.36 8.99
CA ASP A 315 -29.53 13.72 9.05
C ASP A 315 -28.50 13.92 10.16
N SER A 316 -28.59 13.19 11.27
CA SER A 316 -27.61 13.24 12.35
C SER A 316 -26.29 12.62 11.93
N TYR A 317 -26.35 11.50 11.18
CA TYR A 317 -25.17 10.89 10.57
C TYR A 317 -24.51 11.84 9.57
N ILE A 318 -25.30 12.46 8.67
CA ILE A 318 -24.79 13.43 7.70
C ILE A 318 -24.06 14.58 8.40
N LYS A 319 -24.69 15.17 9.42
CA LYS A 319 -24.13 16.29 10.19
C LYS A 319 -22.80 15.91 10.87
N ASN A 320 -22.77 14.74 11.52
CA ASN A 320 -21.57 14.26 12.22
C ASN A 320 -20.45 13.93 11.25
N THR A 321 -20.75 13.28 10.13
CA THR A 321 -19.76 12.92 9.12
C THR A 321 -19.20 14.15 8.41
N LYS A 322 -20.05 15.13 8.03
CA LYS A 322 -19.60 16.43 7.51
C LYS A 322 -18.61 17.10 8.45
N LYS A 323 -19.01 17.27 9.72
CA LYS A 323 -18.16 17.89 10.74
C LYS A 323 -16.82 17.17 10.89
N ARG A 324 -16.80 15.85 10.74
CA ARG A 324 -15.59 15.06 10.82
C ARG A 324 -14.66 15.33 9.63
N PHE A 325 -15.16 15.29 8.40
CA PHE A 325 -14.37 15.61 7.22
C PHE A 325 -13.90 17.07 7.17
N GLU A 326 -14.71 18.01 7.63
CA GLU A 326 -14.32 19.43 7.77
C GLU A 326 -13.20 19.67 8.79
N LYS A 327 -13.09 18.80 9.80
CA LYS A 327 -12.06 18.88 10.83
C LYS A 327 -10.77 18.15 10.49
N PHE A 328 -10.77 17.28 9.49
CA PHE A 328 -9.60 16.48 9.11
C PHE A 328 -8.31 17.27 8.91
N PRO A 329 -8.29 18.44 8.27
CA PRO A 329 -7.04 19.19 8.13
C PRO A 329 -6.56 19.84 9.43
N LYS A 330 -7.40 19.97 10.44
CA LYS A 330 -7.12 20.89 11.56
C LYS A 330 -6.69 20.22 12.86
N ASN A 331 -7.05 18.97 13.14
CA ASN A 331 -6.93 18.44 14.49
C ASN A 331 -6.53 16.98 14.66
N GLN A 332 -6.54 16.12 13.62
CA GLN A 332 -6.32 14.68 13.82
C GLN A 332 -5.80 13.97 12.57
N PHE A 333 -5.03 12.90 12.80
CA PHE A 333 -4.81 11.88 11.78
C PHE A 333 -6.14 11.19 11.44
N ASN A 334 -6.30 10.87 10.17
CA ASN A 334 -7.57 10.39 9.65
C ASN A 334 -7.68 8.87 9.85
N SER A 335 -8.46 8.44 10.80
CA SER A 335 -8.86 7.04 10.92
C SER A 335 -10.39 6.95 10.94
N LEU A 336 -10.95 6.09 10.10
CA LEU A 336 -12.38 5.86 9.98
C LEU A 336 -12.64 4.36 9.98
N SER A 337 -13.52 3.93 10.86
CA SER A 337 -13.94 2.53 10.93
C SER A 337 -14.86 2.17 9.77
N ARG A 338 -14.95 0.88 9.45
CA ARG A 338 -15.88 0.38 8.44
C ARG A 338 -17.34 0.83 8.72
N ALA A 339 -17.77 0.77 9.97
CA ALA A 339 -19.13 1.15 10.36
C ALA A 339 -19.44 2.62 10.05
N GLU A 340 -18.46 3.50 10.23
CA GLU A 340 -18.59 4.93 9.95
C GLU A 340 -18.59 5.22 8.45
N MET A 341 -17.85 4.45 7.65
CA MET A 341 -17.72 4.67 6.21
C MET A 341 -18.78 3.98 5.38
N ASP A 342 -19.35 2.87 5.85
CA ASP A 342 -20.25 2.01 5.07
C ASP A 342 -21.46 2.76 4.47
N PRO A 343 -22.15 3.70 5.19
CA PRO A 343 -23.25 4.45 4.61
C PRO A 343 -22.83 5.31 3.41
N ILE A 344 -21.72 6.04 3.51
CA ILE A 344 -21.25 6.90 2.41
C ILE A 344 -20.68 6.06 1.27
N ILE A 345 -19.98 4.97 1.53
CA ILE A 345 -19.53 4.04 0.51
C ILE A 345 -20.70 3.49 -0.31
N LYS A 346 -21.79 3.10 0.36
CA LYS A 346 -23.00 2.59 -0.31
C LYS A 346 -23.68 3.63 -1.18
N VAL A 347 -23.68 4.89 -0.78
CA VAL A 347 -24.21 5.98 -1.62
C VAL A 347 -23.39 6.14 -2.89
N PHE A 348 -22.07 6.04 -2.80
CA PHE A 348 -21.19 6.28 -3.94
C PHE A 348 -21.04 5.04 -4.83
N PHE A 349 -20.74 3.87 -4.26
CA PHE A 349 -20.37 2.64 -4.97
C PHE A 349 -21.49 1.59 -5.03
N GLY A 350 -22.66 1.85 -4.46
CA GLY A 350 -23.74 0.88 -4.35
C GLY A 350 -23.61 -0.04 -3.14
N SER A 351 -24.60 -0.91 -2.94
CA SER A 351 -24.69 -1.77 -1.74
C SER A 351 -23.96 -3.11 -1.88
N SER A 352 -23.83 -3.61 -3.12
CA SER A 352 -23.20 -4.90 -3.40
C SER A 352 -22.59 -4.90 -4.79
N VAL A 353 -21.49 -5.61 -4.94
CA VAL A 353 -20.78 -5.76 -6.22
C VAL A 353 -21.12 -7.10 -6.83
N LYS A 354 -21.64 -7.07 -8.05
CA LYS A 354 -21.97 -8.27 -8.82
C LYS A 354 -21.37 -8.18 -10.21
N VAL A 355 -20.77 -9.26 -10.69
CA VAL A 355 -20.26 -9.39 -12.05
C VAL A 355 -20.87 -10.66 -12.67
N GLY A 356 -21.83 -10.50 -13.58
CA GLY A 356 -22.68 -11.60 -14.04
C GLY A 356 -23.46 -12.20 -12.86
N ALA A 357 -23.40 -13.51 -12.72
CA ALA A 357 -24.03 -14.25 -11.61
C ALA A 357 -23.19 -14.23 -10.31
N ALA A 358 -21.91 -13.82 -10.37
CA ALA A 358 -21.02 -13.87 -9.22
C ALA A 358 -21.21 -12.66 -8.30
N SER A 359 -21.47 -12.91 -7.01
CA SER A 359 -21.41 -11.88 -5.97
C SER A 359 -19.99 -11.73 -5.46
N LEU A 360 -19.49 -10.49 -5.49
CA LEU A 360 -18.15 -10.13 -5.01
C LEU A 360 -18.17 -9.41 -3.65
N GLY A 361 -19.31 -9.42 -2.97
CA GLY A 361 -19.48 -8.80 -1.66
C GLY A 361 -19.91 -7.34 -1.70
N THR A 362 -19.66 -6.63 -0.63
CA THR A 362 -19.83 -5.17 -0.54
C THR A 362 -18.70 -4.45 -1.29
N PRO A 363 -18.84 -3.15 -1.64
CA PRO A 363 -17.72 -2.38 -2.21
C PRO A 363 -16.46 -2.39 -1.34
N TRP A 364 -16.62 -2.38 0.00
CA TRP A 364 -15.51 -2.52 0.93
C TRP A 364 -14.74 -3.82 0.71
N GLU A 365 -15.43 -4.96 0.77
CA GLU A 365 -14.83 -6.29 0.59
C GLU A 365 -14.25 -6.50 -0.81
N TYR A 366 -14.91 -5.93 -1.82
CA TYR A 366 -14.44 -5.97 -3.20
C TYR A 366 -13.10 -5.26 -3.35
N PHE A 367 -13.01 -3.99 -2.95
CA PHE A 367 -11.79 -3.22 -3.09
C PHE A 367 -10.68 -3.71 -2.16
N GLU A 368 -10.99 -4.11 -0.93
CA GLU A 368 -10.02 -4.72 -0.02
C GLU A 368 -9.31 -5.93 -0.65
N LYS A 369 -10.06 -6.76 -1.37
CA LYS A 369 -9.52 -7.92 -2.07
C LYS A 369 -8.78 -7.56 -3.37
N GLU A 370 -9.35 -6.69 -4.20
CA GLU A 370 -8.77 -6.34 -5.51
C GLU A 370 -7.49 -5.52 -5.38
N LEU A 371 -7.37 -4.71 -4.33
CA LEU A 371 -6.23 -3.83 -4.10
C LEU A 371 -5.12 -4.48 -3.27
N ALA A 372 -5.35 -5.68 -2.73
CA ALA A 372 -4.38 -6.39 -1.93
C ALA A 372 -3.16 -6.80 -2.77
N ASN A 373 -1.98 -6.74 -2.17
CA ASN A 373 -0.77 -7.32 -2.75
C ASN A 373 -0.84 -8.87 -2.79
N ALA A 374 0.17 -9.50 -3.37
CA ALA A 374 0.20 -10.95 -3.56
C ALA A 374 0.16 -11.74 -2.25
N ASP A 375 0.68 -11.21 -1.16
CA ASP A 375 0.67 -11.84 0.17
C ASP A 375 -0.52 -11.45 1.05
N ASN A 376 -1.40 -10.55 0.58
CA ASN A 376 -2.56 -10.01 1.29
C ASN A 376 -2.20 -9.26 2.60
N THR A 377 -1.01 -8.70 2.70
CA THR A 377 -0.55 -7.98 3.90
C THR A 377 -0.75 -6.47 3.77
N ALA A 378 -0.87 -5.95 2.54
CA ALA A 378 -0.95 -4.54 2.27
C ALA A 378 -1.88 -4.21 1.11
N ILE A 379 -2.36 -2.98 1.09
CA ILE A 379 -3.20 -2.40 0.03
C ILE A 379 -2.41 -1.28 -0.65
N SER A 380 -2.51 -1.21 -1.98
CA SER A 380 -1.98 -0.11 -2.77
C SER A 380 -3.07 0.86 -3.18
N LEU A 381 -2.83 2.16 -3.01
CA LEU A 381 -3.76 3.21 -3.43
C LEU A 381 -3.79 3.37 -4.96
N ARG A 382 -2.65 3.18 -5.64
CA ARG A 382 -2.52 3.42 -7.10
C ARG A 382 -3.53 2.61 -7.95
N PRO A 383 -3.74 1.31 -7.74
CA PRO A 383 -4.76 0.57 -8.49
C PRO A 383 -6.18 1.11 -8.28
N PHE A 384 -6.50 1.60 -7.07
CA PHE A 384 -7.79 2.22 -6.81
C PHE A 384 -7.98 3.51 -7.63
N ILE A 385 -6.99 4.39 -7.61
CA ILE A 385 -6.99 5.62 -8.40
C ILE A 385 -7.08 5.28 -9.90
N ASN A 386 -6.31 4.30 -10.37
CA ASN A 386 -6.37 3.85 -11.76
C ASN A 386 -7.78 3.36 -12.14
N THR A 387 -8.43 2.56 -11.30
CA THR A 387 -9.80 2.07 -11.54
C THR A 387 -10.78 3.23 -11.76
N LEU A 388 -10.66 4.30 -10.99
CA LEU A 388 -11.54 5.47 -11.11
C LEU A 388 -11.14 6.38 -12.27
N ASN A 389 -9.84 6.61 -12.47
CA ASN A 389 -9.31 7.53 -13.48
C ASN A 389 -9.31 6.96 -14.92
N THR A 390 -9.37 5.63 -15.06
CA THR A 390 -9.40 4.93 -16.35
C THR A 390 -10.79 4.78 -16.93
N ASN A 391 -11.58 5.74 -17.12
CA ASN A 391 -12.92 5.65 -17.71
C ASN A 391 -14.08 5.28 -16.77
N ALA A 392 -13.89 4.86 -15.51
CA ALA A 392 -15.04 4.59 -14.64
C ALA A 392 -15.88 5.86 -14.42
N VAL A 393 -15.21 6.99 -14.15
CA VAL A 393 -15.88 8.29 -13.99
C VAL A 393 -16.47 8.76 -15.32
N ASP A 394 -15.74 8.65 -16.43
CA ASP A 394 -16.23 9.07 -17.76
C ASP A 394 -17.39 8.21 -18.24
N LYS A 395 -17.30 6.89 -18.04
CA LYS A 395 -18.41 5.97 -18.32
C LYS A 395 -19.65 6.27 -17.46
N ALA A 396 -19.43 6.67 -16.20
CA ALA A 396 -20.53 7.08 -15.33
C ALA A 396 -21.17 8.41 -15.80
N LEU A 397 -20.37 9.38 -16.23
CA LEU A 397 -20.85 10.64 -16.78
C LEU A 397 -21.60 10.46 -18.10
N ALA A 398 -21.17 9.55 -18.97
CA ALA A 398 -21.79 9.26 -20.25
C ALA A 398 -23.13 8.49 -20.12
N ARG A 399 -23.39 7.86 -18.97
CA ARG A 399 -24.65 7.12 -18.75
C ARG A 399 -25.80 8.06 -18.39
N THR A 400 -26.86 7.95 -19.16
CA THR A 400 -28.14 8.59 -18.88
C THR A 400 -28.94 7.83 -17.83
N GLU A 401 -30.03 8.40 -17.33
CA GLU A 401 -30.91 7.97 -16.22
C GLU A 401 -31.22 6.46 -16.13
N LYS A 402 -31.36 5.78 -17.26
CA LYS A 402 -31.69 4.36 -17.32
C LYS A 402 -30.71 3.42 -16.62
N TYR A 403 -29.49 3.88 -16.31
CA TYR A 403 -28.38 3.01 -15.87
C TYR A 403 -27.87 3.30 -14.46
N VAL A 404 -28.43 4.29 -13.77
CA VAL A 404 -27.97 4.69 -12.43
C VAL A 404 -28.82 3.98 -11.36
N ARG A 405 -28.72 2.66 -11.29
CA ARG A 405 -29.52 1.90 -10.33
C ARG A 405 -28.88 1.71 -8.96
N ASN A 406 -27.55 1.77 -8.85
CA ASN A 406 -26.84 1.34 -7.65
C ASN A 406 -25.65 2.23 -7.29
N GLY A 407 -25.89 3.48 -6.88
CA GLY A 407 -24.85 4.40 -6.43
C GLY A 407 -24.46 5.47 -7.47
N ILE A 408 -23.60 6.39 -7.08
CA ILE A 408 -23.10 7.47 -7.97
C ILE A 408 -22.27 6.87 -9.11
N ILE A 409 -21.41 5.88 -8.82
CA ILE A 409 -20.80 4.98 -9.82
C ILE A 409 -21.29 3.56 -9.52
N SER A 410 -22.02 2.96 -10.47
CA SER A 410 -22.55 1.62 -10.25
C SER A 410 -21.46 0.54 -10.32
N PRO A 411 -21.61 -0.59 -9.61
CA PRO A 411 -20.72 -1.74 -9.68
C PRO A 411 -20.50 -2.27 -11.11
N GLU A 412 -21.52 -2.18 -11.95
CA GLU A 412 -21.47 -2.57 -13.37
C GLU A 412 -20.47 -1.74 -14.18
N ILE A 413 -20.07 -0.56 -13.69
CA ILE A 413 -19.06 0.30 -14.30
C ILE A 413 -17.69 -0.04 -13.76
N TYR A 414 -17.46 0.17 -12.44
CA TYR A 414 -16.10 0.05 -11.90
C TYR A 414 -15.59 -1.40 -11.80
N ALA A 415 -16.49 -2.38 -11.67
CA ALA A 415 -16.14 -3.80 -11.71
C ALA A 415 -16.27 -4.41 -13.12
N SER A 416 -16.56 -3.60 -14.16
CA SER A 416 -16.62 -4.10 -15.55
C SER A 416 -15.26 -4.60 -16.03
N LYS A 417 -15.30 -5.54 -16.98
CA LYS A 417 -14.08 -6.10 -17.57
C LYS A 417 -13.17 -5.01 -18.12
N SER A 418 -13.72 -4.09 -18.92
CA SER A 418 -12.93 -3.04 -19.57
C SER A 418 -12.26 -2.07 -18.58
N VAL A 419 -12.91 -1.73 -17.46
CA VAL A 419 -12.31 -0.86 -16.44
C VAL A 419 -11.22 -1.60 -15.68
N ARG A 420 -11.46 -2.85 -15.30
CA ARG A 420 -10.46 -3.66 -14.58
C ARG A 420 -9.24 -3.95 -15.44
N ASP A 421 -9.43 -4.33 -16.70
CA ASP A 421 -8.33 -4.58 -17.65
C ASP A 421 -7.48 -3.32 -17.83
N GLU A 422 -8.10 -2.18 -18.09
CA GLU A 422 -7.39 -0.91 -18.28
C GLU A 422 -6.64 -0.47 -17.02
N ALA A 423 -7.28 -0.56 -15.85
CA ALA A 423 -6.63 -0.21 -14.58
C ALA A 423 -5.40 -1.10 -14.28
N THR A 424 -5.51 -2.40 -14.58
CA THR A 424 -4.41 -3.35 -14.42
C THR A 424 -3.30 -3.08 -15.43
N GLU A 425 -3.65 -2.80 -16.69
CA GLU A 425 -2.67 -2.50 -17.73
C GLU A 425 -1.88 -1.23 -17.40
N ARG A 426 -2.53 -0.18 -16.93
CA ARG A 426 -1.85 1.04 -16.46
C ARG A 426 -0.92 0.74 -15.30
N TYR A 427 -1.41 0.02 -14.28
CA TYR A 427 -0.59 -0.33 -13.12
C TYR A 427 0.64 -1.16 -13.53
N PHE A 428 0.47 -2.13 -14.41
CA PHE A 428 1.57 -2.96 -14.90
C PHE A 428 2.53 -2.17 -15.81
N SER A 429 2.01 -1.28 -16.66
CA SER A 429 2.83 -0.38 -17.48
C SER A 429 3.74 0.50 -16.62
N ASP A 430 3.20 1.06 -15.52
CA ASP A 430 3.98 1.84 -14.56
C ASP A 430 5.12 1.00 -13.93
N LEU A 431 4.90 -0.33 -13.73
CA LEU A 431 5.97 -1.22 -13.24
C LEU A 431 7.06 -1.42 -14.29
N THR A 432 6.69 -1.66 -15.54
CA THR A 432 7.63 -1.98 -16.63
C THR A 432 8.35 -0.77 -17.22
N GLN A 433 7.91 0.45 -16.90
CA GLN A 433 8.62 1.68 -17.26
C GLN A 433 9.87 1.94 -16.41
N ASP A 434 9.96 1.33 -15.21
CA ASP A 434 11.16 1.43 -14.41
C ASP A 434 12.35 0.79 -15.15
N ALA A 435 13.51 1.44 -15.12
CA ALA A 435 14.70 1.03 -15.86
C ALA A 435 15.08 -0.44 -15.65
N PHE A 436 14.87 -0.96 -14.45
CA PHE A 436 15.25 -2.32 -14.05
C PHE A 436 14.12 -3.36 -14.17
N SER A 437 12.93 -2.97 -14.61
CA SER A 437 11.74 -3.86 -14.60
C SER A 437 11.17 -4.18 -15.99
N LYS A 438 11.86 -3.80 -17.05
CA LYS A 438 11.41 -3.98 -18.44
C LYS A 438 11.14 -5.44 -18.80
N ASP A 439 11.94 -6.37 -18.29
CA ASP A 439 11.83 -7.79 -18.55
C ASP A 439 10.53 -8.42 -18.03
N LEU A 440 9.85 -7.77 -17.09
CA LEU A 440 8.54 -8.20 -16.63
C LEU A 440 7.47 -8.22 -17.74
N ALA A 441 7.66 -7.45 -18.80
CA ALA A 441 6.78 -7.49 -19.96
C ALA A 441 6.75 -8.89 -20.62
N ARG A 442 7.90 -9.59 -20.67
CA ARG A 442 7.99 -10.96 -21.18
C ARG A 442 7.27 -11.96 -20.30
N PHE A 443 7.36 -11.80 -18.99
CA PHE A 443 6.63 -12.63 -18.03
C PHE A 443 5.11 -12.56 -18.26
N LYS A 444 4.56 -11.36 -18.40
CA LYS A 444 3.15 -11.16 -18.74
C LYS A 444 2.78 -11.79 -20.10
N GLU A 445 3.63 -11.62 -21.11
CA GLU A 445 3.42 -12.18 -22.44
C GLU A 445 3.31 -13.71 -22.39
N VAL A 446 4.21 -14.37 -21.67
CA VAL A 446 4.20 -15.83 -21.50
C VAL A 446 2.89 -16.29 -20.87
N ILE A 447 2.46 -15.67 -19.78
CA ILE A 447 1.20 -16.01 -19.10
C ILE A 447 0.00 -15.85 -20.05
N ARG A 448 -0.06 -14.77 -20.83
CA ARG A 448 -1.20 -14.49 -21.73
C ARG A 448 -1.23 -15.38 -22.95
N THR A 449 -0.08 -15.82 -23.46
CA THR A 449 0.01 -16.69 -24.63
C THR A 449 -0.14 -18.17 -24.29
N SER A 450 0.07 -18.58 -23.03
CA SER A 450 -0.01 -19.96 -22.56
C SER A 450 -1.46 -20.39 -22.30
N ILE A 451 -2.30 -20.43 -23.34
CA ILE A 451 -3.70 -20.81 -23.22
C ILE A 451 -3.79 -22.31 -22.87
N GLY A 452 -4.51 -22.62 -21.79
CA GLY A 452 -4.70 -24.00 -21.32
C GLY A 452 -3.58 -24.56 -20.47
N GLU A 453 -2.47 -23.86 -20.33
CA GLU A 453 -1.33 -24.30 -19.55
C GLU A 453 -1.51 -24.06 -18.04
N PRO A 454 -0.83 -24.85 -17.19
CA PRO A 454 -0.99 -24.77 -15.73
C PRO A 454 -0.56 -23.44 -15.12
N TYR A 455 0.24 -22.63 -15.83
CA TYR A 455 0.71 -21.33 -15.34
C TYR A 455 -0.38 -20.25 -15.23
N ARG A 456 -1.57 -20.49 -15.78
CA ARG A 456 -2.72 -19.58 -15.67
C ARG A 456 -3.55 -19.80 -14.41
N PHE A 457 -2.99 -20.43 -13.40
CA PHE A 457 -3.62 -20.52 -12.10
C PHE A 457 -3.27 -19.28 -11.23
N LYS A 458 -4.22 -18.88 -10.36
CA LYS A 458 -4.01 -17.81 -9.36
C LYS A 458 -2.91 -18.18 -8.36
N SER A 459 -2.72 -19.47 -8.13
CA SER A 459 -1.68 -20.03 -7.29
C SER A 459 -1.03 -21.20 -8.02
N LEU A 460 0.29 -21.17 -8.10
CA LEU A 460 1.12 -22.18 -8.76
C LEU A 460 1.82 -23.06 -7.74
N SER A 461 2.00 -24.34 -8.03
CA SER A 461 2.96 -25.16 -7.30
C SER A 461 4.39 -24.69 -7.57
N GLU A 462 5.35 -25.19 -6.79
CA GLU A 462 6.75 -24.87 -7.00
C GLU A 462 7.23 -25.29 -8.39
N SER A 463 6.90 -26.50 -8.86
CA SER A 463 7.25 -26.97 -10.20
C SER A 463 6.64 -26.10 -11.30
N GLN A 464 5.36 -25.73 -11.18
CA GLN A 464 4.69 -24.87 -12.17
C GLN A 464 5.30 -23.46 -12.21
N PHE A 465 5.74 -22.96 -11.08
CA PHE A 465 6.40 -21.66 -11.01
C PHE A 465 7.78 -21.72 -11.66
N GLU A 466 8.57 -22.76 -11.37
CA GLU A 466 9.89 -22.95 -11.99
C GLU A 466 9.77 -23.08 -13.53
N GLU A 467 8.85 -23.92 -14.03
CA GLU A 467 8.58 -24.05 -15.47
C GLU A 467 8.20 -22.69 -16.12
N LEU A 468 7.36 -21.91 -15.45
CA LEU A 468 6.98 -20.56 -15.93
C LEU A 468 8.19 -19.61 -15.98
N ILE A 469 9.07 -19.68 -14.98
CA ILE A 469 10.31 -18.90 -14.94
C ILE A 469 11.23 -19.30 -16.09
N ASP A 470 11.50 -20.60 -16.27
CA ASP A 470 12.37 -21.11 -17.32
C ASP A 470 11.87 -20.73 -18.72
N LEU A 471 10.55 -20.88 -18.94
CA LEU A 471 9.92 -20.49 -20.19
C LEU A 471 10.02 -18.97 -20.44
N THR A 472 9.87 -18.18 -19.39
CA THR A 472 9.98 -16.72 -19.50
C THR A 472 11.43 -16.32 -19.79
N TYR A 473 12.39 -16.89 -19.05
CA TYR A 473 13.80 -16.61 -19.21
C TYR A 473 14.29 -16.95 -20.61
N SER A 474 13.85 -18.08 -21.18
CA SER A 474 14.19 -18.47 -22.56
C SER A 474 13.74 -17.46 -23.63
N ARG A 475 12.79 -16.58 -23.31
CA ARG A 475 12.31 -15.50 -24.20
C ARG A 475 12.94 -14.14 -23.94
N ILE A 476 13.78 -14.03 -22.91
CA ILE A 476 14.54 -12.83 -22.64
C ILE A 476 15.87 -12.92 -23.40
N SER A 477 16.10 -11.96 -24.28
CA SER A 477 17.36 -11.81 -25.00
C SER A 477 18.03 -10.52 -24.59
N ASP A 478 19.34 -10.56 -24.36
CA ASP A 478 20.20 -9.38 -24.12
C ASP A 478 19.76 -8.43 -22.99
N SER A 479 19.18 -8.99 -21.91
CA SER A 479 18.86 -8.18 -20.73
C SER A 479 20.13 -7.72 -20.03
N GLU A 480 20.17 -6.45 -19.65
CA GLU A 480 21.23 -5.92 -18.80
C GLU A 480 20.99 -6.28 -17.32
N VAL A 481 19.75 -6.56 -16.92
CA VAL A 481 19.32 -6.80 -15.54
C VAL A 481 19.23 -8.29 -15.24
N VAL A 482 18.45 -9.04 -16.02
CA VAL A 482 18.17 -10.46 -15.79
C VAL A 482 19.21 -11.31 -16.51
N LYS A 483 20.17 -11.88 -15.76
CA LYS A 483 21.23 -12.76 -16.27
C LYS A 483 20.99 -14.23 -15.95
N THR A 484 20.12 -14.52 -14.98
CA THR A 484 19.79 -15.86 -14.50
C THR A 484 18.29 -15.99 -14.24
N THR A 485 17.80 -17.23 -14.12
CA THR A 485 16.42 -17.50 -13.69
C THR A 485 16.13 -16.96 -12.28
N ASP A 486 17.13 -16.96 -11.39
CA ASP A 486 16.99 -16.42 -10.05
C ASP A 486 16.87 -14.89 -10.05
N ASP A 487 17.56 -14.20 -10.96
CA ASP A 487 17.36 -12.77 -11.16
C ASP A 487 15.91 -12.45 -11.56
N LEU A 488 15.35 -13.24 -12.47
CA LEU A 488 13.95 -13.08 -12.90
C LEU A 488 12.98 -13.32 -11.72
N LYS A 489 13.20 -14.36 -10.91
CA LYS A 489 12.40 -14.62 -9.70
C LYS A 489 12.45 -13.44 -8.73
N ARG A 490 13.66 -12.95 -8.43
CA ARG A 490 13.87 -11.79 -7.57
C ARG A 490 13.13 -10.56 -8.10
N LEU A 491 13.21 -10.32 -9.41
CA LEU A 491 12.52 -9.19 -10.04
C LEU A 491 10.99 -9.28 -9.93
N ILE A 492 10.41 -10.49 -10.12
CA ILE A 492 8.97 -10.74 -9.99
C ILE A 492 8.51 -10.52 -8.55
N PHE A 493 9.27 -11.02 -7.56
CA PHE A 493 8.96 -10.83 -6.14
C PHE A 493 9.13 -9.37 -5.72
N ALA A 494 10.22 -8.72 -6.16
CA ALA A 494 10.50 -7.33 -5.87
C ALA A 494 9.44 -6.37 -6.40
N ASN A 495 8.68 -6.75 -7.42
CA ASN A 495 7.57 -5.98 -7.96
C ASN A 495 6.19 -6.43 -7.43
N GLY A 496 6.15 -7.34 -6.47
CA GLY A 496 4.91 -7.78 -5.82
C GLY A 496 3.91 -8.47 -6.76
N ILE A 497 4.37 -8.97 -7.91
CA ILE A 497 3.51 -9.66 -8.89
C ILE A 497 3.07 -11.00 -8.33
N ILE A 498 4.01 -11.74 -7.73
CA ILE A 498 3.80 -13.01 -7.07
C ILE A 498 4.39 -12.95 -5.66
N ALA A 499 3.79 -13.67 -4.73
CA ALA A 499 4.34 -13.93 -3.40
C ALA A 499 4.43 -15.43 -3.14
N ARG A 500 5.52 -15.83 -2.50
CA ARG A 500 5.72 -17.18 -2.00
C ARG A 500 4.91 -17.36 -0.72
N LYS A 501 4.09 -18.42 -0.65
CA LYS A 501 3.30 -18.81 0.51
C LYS A 501 3.74 -20.18 0.97
N VAL A 502 4.09 -20.29 2.25
CA VAL A 502 4.44 -21.57 2.88
C VAL A 502 3.28 -21.99 3.77
N THR A 503 2.82 -23.20 3.59
CA THR A 503 1.77 -23.81 4.40
C THR A 503 2.24 -25.18 4.92
N THR A 504 1.48 -25.76 5.82
CA THR A 504 1.73 -27.14 6.31
C THR A 504 1.72 -28.20 5.21
N LYS A 505 1.16 -27.87 4.02
CA LYS A 505 1.05 -28.77 2.86
C LYS A 505 2.11 -28.51 1.78
N GLY A 506 3.01 -27.57 1.99
CA GLY A 506 4.05 -27.21 1.04
C GLY A 506 4.09 -25.73 0.68
N CYS A 507 4.92 -25.42 -0.30
CA CYS A 507 5.12 -24.09 -0.83
C CYS A 507 4.28 -23.89 -2.09
N TYR A 508 3.68 -22.71 -2.24
CA TYR A 508 3.01 -22.29 -3.46
C TYR A 508 3.25 -20.80 -3.73
N TYR A 509 3.05 -20.42 -4.98
CA TYR A 509 3.32 -19.07 -5.49
C TYR A 509 2.01 -18.43 -5.96
N ARG A 510 1.61 -17.32 -5.32
CA ARG A 510 0.33 -16.69 -5.54
C ARG A 510 0.49 -15.35 -6.24
N PHE A 511 -0.27 -15.14 -7.31
CA PHE A 511 -0.37 -13.85 -7.99
C PHE A 511 -1.15 -12.83 -7.17
N ALA A 512 -0.76 -11.56 -7.26
CA ALA A 512 -1.54 -10.47 -6.69
C ALA A 512 -2.95 -10.40 -7.33
N PRO A 513 -4.00 -10.16 -6.53
CA PRO A 513 -5.39 -10.20 -6.99
C PRO A 513 -5.69 -9.29 -8.18
N ILE A 514 -5.03 -8.15 -8.28
CA ILE A 514 -5.18 -7.21 -9.40
C ILE A 514 -4.96 -7.86 -10.78
N TYR A 515 -4.07 -8.87 -10.88
CA TYR A 515 -3.76 -9.54 -12.13
C TYR A 515 -4.73 -10.68 -12.48
N TRP A 516 -5.47 -11.20 -11.49
CA TRP A 516 -6.27 -12.42 -11.66
C TRP A 516 -7.24 -12.35 -12.83
N TYR A 517 -7.93 -11.22 -12.92
CA TYR A 517 -8.97 -11.05 -13.93
C TYR A 517 -8.39 -10.66 -15.28
N SER A 518 -7.55 -9.63 -15.31
CA SER A 518 -6.98 -9.07 -16.54
C SER A 518 -6.06 -10.06 -17.28
N TRP A 519 -5.31 -10.87 -16.52
CA TRP A 519 -4.46 -11.90 -17.11
C TRP A 519 -5.18 -13.22 -17.35
N GLY A 520 -6.47 -13.31 -17.03
CA GLY A 520 -7.29 -14.51 -17.21
C GLY A 520 -6.88 -15.67 -16.31
N LEU A 521 -6.41 -15.37 -15.09
CA LEU A 521 -6.00 -16.39 -14.12
C LEU A 521 -7.22 -17.07 -13.51
N VAL A 522 -7.19 -18.39 -13.46
CA VAL A 522 -8.26 -19.24 -12.94
C VAL A 522 -7.87 -19.88 -11.61
N ASN A 523 -8.86 -20.36 -10.87
CA ASN A 523 -8.60 -21.10 -9.63
C ASN A 523 -7.92 -22.44 -9.95
N SER A 524 -6.85 -22.74 -9.24
CA SER A 524 -6.18 -24.04 -9.33
C SER A 524 -7.10 -25.18 -8.86
N VAL A 525 -6.75 -26.41 -9.20
CA VAL A 525 -7.46 -27.60 -8.68
C VAL A 525 -7.37 -27.64 -7.15
N LEU A 526 -6.20 -27.30 -6.59
CA LEU A 526 -5.98 -27.22 -5.15
C LEU A 526 -6.90 -26.21 -4.47
N GLU A 527 -7.06 -25.01 -5.05
CA GLU A 527 -7.99 -24.01 -4.51
C GLU A 527 -9.45 -24.43 -4.64
N LYS A 528 -9.80 -25.17 -5.69
CA LYS A 528 -11.15 -25.74 -5.84
C LYS A 528 -11.39 -26.85 -4.83
N GLU A 529 -10.40 -27.66 -4.52
CA GLU A 529 -10.49 -28.69 -3.49
C GLU A 529 -10.48 -28.13 -2.07
N GLU A 530 -9.69 -27.09 -1.80
CA GLU A 530 -9.74 -26.38 -0.52
C GLU A 530 -11.11 -25.71 -0.31
N ARG A 531 -11.67 -25.07 -1.34
CA ARG A 531 -13.04 -24.53 -1.27
C ARG A 531 -14.10 -25.62 -1.12
N LYS A 532 -13.92 -26.77 -1.74
CA LYS A 532 -14.78 -27.93 -1.51
C LYS A 532 -14.62 -28.48 -0.10
N ARG A 533 -13.40 -28.51 0.46
CA ARG A 533 -13.13 -28.96 1.83
C ARG A 533 -13.60 -27.94 2.88
N THR A 534 -13.45 -26.63 2.65
CA THR A 534 -14.06 -25.58 3.49
C THR A 534 -15.58 -25.56 3.39
N ASN A 535 -16.14 -26.04 2.28
CA ASN A 535 -17.59 -26.22 2.12
C ASN A 535 -18.09 -27.62 2.56
N LEU A 536 -17.22 -28.62 2.68
CA LEU A 536 -17.57 -30.04 2.97
C LEU A 536 -16.94 -30.61 4.23
N GLY A 537 -15.89 -29.99 4.79
CA GLY A 537 -15.19 -30.45 5.96
C GLY A 537 -14.84 -29.25 6.83
N GLY A 538 -15.75 -28.92 7.71
CA GLY A 538 -15.64 -27.75 8.53
C GLY A 538 -14.36 -27.74 9.33
N ASP A 539 -13.67 -26.61 9.28
CA ASP A 539 -12.82 -26.18 10.38
C ASP A 539 -13.68 -26.28 11.65
N LYS A 540 -13.12 -26.85 12.69
CA LYS A 540 -13.80 -26.86 13.99
C LYS A 540 -14.00 -25.41 14.41
N ASN A 541 -15.21 -24.92 14.25
CA ASN A 541 -15.57 -23.60 14.68
C ASN A 541 -15.78 -23.58 16.19
N VAL A 542 -15.49 -22.47 16.81
CA VAL A 542 -15.76 -22.24 18.23
C VAL A 542 -16.93 -21.26 18.33
N GLY A 543 -17.89 -21.57 19.16
CA GLY A 543 -19.04 -20.74 19.43
C GLY A 543 -19.59 -20.94 20.83
N THR A 544 -20.60 -20.17 21.17
CA THR A 544 -21.28 -20.24 22.48
C THR A 544 -22.71 -20.71 22.29
N ILE A 545 -23.18 -21.64 23.13
CA ILE A 545 -24.57 -22.08 23.14
C ILE A 545 -25.46 -20.93 23.64
N THR A 546 -26.51 -20.65 22.90
CA THR A 546 -27.56 -19.69 23.32
C THR A 546 -28.94 -20.28 23.04
N ILE A 547 -29.94 -19.76 23.72
CA ILE A 547 -31.34 -20.16 23.50
C ILE A 547 -32.02 -19.08 22.64
N ASN A 548 -32.63 -19.46 21.53
CA ASN A 548 -33.33 -18.54 20.66
C ASN A 548 -34.78 -18.23 21.17
N ALA A 549 -35.48 -17.33 20.50
CA ALA A 549 -36.87 -16.96 20.86
C ALA A 549 -37.89 -18.11 20.75
N ARG A 550 -37.51 -19.26 20.18
CA ARG A 550 -38.32 -20.48 20.09
C ARG A 550 -37.92 -21.54 21.12
N HIS A 551 -37.11 -21.17 22.09
CA HIS A 551 -36.54 -22.07 23.12
C HIS A 551 -35.68 -23.20 22.54
N GLU A 552 -35.08 -23.01 21.33
CA GLU A 552 -34.16 -23.97 20.74
C GLU A 552 -32.71 -23.58 21.08
N LYS A 553 -31.85 -24.56 21.41
CA LYS A 553 -30.40 -24.36 21.55
C LYS A 553 -29.82 -24.08 20.18
N VAL A 554 -29.06 -22.98 20.06
CA VAL A 554 -28.38 -22.54 18.83
C VAL A 554 -26.97 -22.09 19.17
N ILE A 555 -26.05 -22.11 18.19
CA ILE A 555 -24.68 -21.68 18.38
C ILE A 555 -24.50 -20.25 17.86
N LYS A 556 -24.07 -19.35 18.73
CA LYS A 556 -23.59 -18.02 18.39
C LYS A 556 -22.08 -18.05 18.18
N THR A 557 -21.60 -17.57 17.04
CA THR A 557 -20.18 -17.53 16.70
C THR A 557 -19.84 -16.24 15.97
N LYS A 558 -18.58 -15.82 16.04
CA LYS A 558 -18.07 -14.66 15.28
C LYS A 558 -17.98 -14.94 13.77
N ALA A 559 -17.94 -16.21 13.37
CA ALA A 559 -17.83 -16.62 11.98
C ALA A 559 -19.12 -16.37 11.16
N TYR A 560 -20.27 -16.29 11.82
CA TYR A 560 -21.55 -16.11 11.14
C TYR A 560 -22.36 -14.99 11.79
N PRO A 561 -23.06 -14.14 10.97
CA PRO A 561 -23.86 -13.02 11.48
C PRO A 561 -25.18 -13.42 12.11
N TYR A 562 -25.53 -14.72 12.05
CA TYR A 562 -26.75 -15.28 12.60
C TYR A 562 -26.43 -16.56 13.39
N PRO A 563 -27.23 -16.92 14.42
CA PRO A 563 -27.06 -18.15 15.16
C PRO A 563 -27.28 -19.38 14.26
N LEU A 564 -26.41 -20.37 14.38
CA LEU A 564 -26.52 -21.64 13.67
C LEU A 564 -27.41 -22.62 14.44
N LYS A 565 -28.35 -23.26 13.73
CA LYS A 565 -29.12 -24.36 14.30
C LYS A 565 -28.26 -25.60 14.43
N ILE A 566 -28.43 -26.35 15.51
CA ILE A 566 -27.74 -27.61 15.75
C ILE A 566 -28.56 -28.74 15.16
N GLU A 567 -27.94 -29.55 14.29
CA GLU A 567 -28.59 -30.70 13.65
C GLU A 567 -27.70 -31.95 13.77
N ASN A 568 -28.32 -33.10 13.86
CA ASN A 568 -27.67 -34.43 13.92
C ASN A 568 -26.62 -34.58 15.03
N CYS A 569 -26.89 -34.00 16.18
CA CYS A 569 -26.03 -34.06 17.35
C CYS A 569 -26.89 -34.17 18.62
N ASP A 570 -26.42 -34.94 19.56
CA ASP A 570 -27.02 -34.99 20.90
C ASP A 570 -26.64 -33.74 21.66
N ILE A 571 -27.66 -32.98 22.10
CA ILE A 571 -27.50 -31.67 22.73
C ILE A 571 -28.03 -31.63 24.17
N GLU A 572 -28.39 -32.79 24.74
CA GLU A 572 -29.00 -32.83 26.08
C GLU A 572 -28.01 -32.35 27.15
N ASP A 573 -26.73 -32.64 26.98
CA ASP A 573 -25.65 -32.30 27.94
C ASP A 573 -25.01 -30.90 27.67
N LEU A 574 -25.51 -30.10 26.75
CA LEU A 574 -25.00 -28.76 26.44
C LEU A 574 -25.83 -27.67 27.13
N TYR A 575 -25.19 -26.84 27.92
CA TYR A 575 -25.85 -25.77 28.68
C TYR A 575 -25.68 -24.39 28.01
N GLU A 576 -26.57 -23.48 28.35
CA GLU A 576 -26.49 -22.08 27.84
C GLU A 576 -25.20 -21.41 28.34
N ASN A 577 -24.55 -20.64 27.47
CA ASN A 577 -23.26 -19.98 27.65
C ASN A 577 -22.03 -20.89 27.62
N GLU A 578 -22.18 -22.18 27.38
CA GLU A 578 -21.04 -23.06 27.17
C GLU A 578 -20.31 -22.75 25.84
N ILE A 579 -18.96 -22.85 25.90
CA ILE A 579 -18.11 -22.75 24.72
C ILE A 579 -18.00 -24.13 24.07
N VAL A 580 -18.35 -24.21 22.81
CA VAL A 580 -18.36 -25.48 22.06
C VAL A 580 -17.54 -25.39 20.79
N GLU A 581 -16.94 -26.50 20.40
CA GLU A 581 -16.41 -26.73 19.05
C GLU A 581 -17.44 -27.46 18.22
N PHE A 582 -17.60 -27.08 16.97
CA PHE A 582 -18.59 -27.66 16.07
C PHE A 582 -18.12 -27.64 14.62
N VAL A 583 -18.73 -28.46 13.80
CA VAL A 583 -18.55 -28.51 12.35
C VAL A 583 -19.73 -27.84 11.67
N THR A 584 -19.48 -26.97 10.71
CA THR A 584 -20.55 -26.33 9.91
C THR A 584 -20.79 -27.14 8.64
N LYS A 585 -22.05 -27.49 8.39
CA LYS A 585 -22.49 -28.09 7.12
C LYS A 585 -23.54 -27.20 6.46
N SER A 586 -23.70 -27.36 5.15
CA SER A 586 -24.74 -26.67 4.40
C SER A 586 -25.54 -27.66 3.57
N ARG A 587 -26.83 -27.35 3.41
CA ARG A 587 -27.75 -28.03 2.49
C ARG A 587 -28.60 -27.01 1.77
N PRO A 588 -29.22 -27.36 0.61
CA PRO A 588 -30.21 -26.50 -0.04
C PRO A 588 -31.33 -26.12 0.94
N ASN A 589 -31.75 -24.86 0.88
CA ASN A 589 -32.84 -24.41 1.73
C ASN A 589 -34.19 -24.83 1.11
N ASP A 590 -34.97 -25.63 1.82
CA ASP A 590 -36.27 -26.16 1.34
C ASP A 590 -37.27 -25.04 0.95
N LYS A 591 -37.15 -23.85 1.53
CA LYS A 591 -38.00 -22.68 1.24
C LYS A 591 -37.43 -21.74 0.18
N ASN A 592 -36.14 -21.86 -0.15
CA ASN A 592 -35.47 -21.07 -1.17
C ASN A 592 -34.27 -21.83 -1.73
N PRO A 593 -34.48 -22.65 -2.78
CA PRO A 593 -33.45 -23.54 -3.34
C PRO A 593 -32.15 -22.82 -3.80
N ASP A 594 -32.23 -21.50 -4.05
CA ASP A 594 -31.08 -20.68 -4.46
C ASP A 594 -30.20 -20.25 -3.27
N LYS A 595 -30.56 -20.62 -2.05
CA LYS A 595 -29.81 -20.29 -0.83
C LYS A 595 -29.49 -21.54 -0.05
N ASP A 596 -28.21 -21.65 0.33
CA ASP A 596 -27.74 -22.68 1.24
C ASP A 596 -28.21 -22.39 2.68
N TYR A 597 -28.76 -23.40 3.31
CA TYR A 597 -29.04 -23.42 4.75
C TYR A 597 -27.83 -23.99 5.48
N ARG A 598 -27.25 -23.22 6.40
CA ARG A 598 -26.09 -23.64 7.20
C ARG A 598 -26.51 -24.03 8.60
N TYR A 599 -25.95 -25.11 9.08
CA TYR A 599 -26.22 -25.66 10.41
C TYR A 599 -24.95 -26.23 11.02
N ALA A 600 -24.93 -26.38 12.34
CA ALA A 600 -23.82 -26.95 13.10
C ALA A 600 -24.06 -28.44 13.36
N THR A 601 -23.01 -29.25 13.22
CA THR A 601 -22.99 -30.67 13.58
C THR A 601 -21.74 -30.99 14.40
N ASP A 602 -21.67 -32.20 14.95
CA ASP A 602 -20.51 -32.67 15.73
C ASP A 602 -20.11 -31.71 16.86
N VAL A 603 -21.13 -31.14 17.52
CA VAL A 603 -20.97 -30.18 18.60
C VAL A 603 -20.40 -30.86 19.83
N LYS A 604 -19.28 -30.37 20.34
CA LYS A 604 -18.60 -30.87 21.55
C LYS A 604 -18.22 -29.72 22.46
N GLN A 605 -18.33 -29.91 23.75
CA GLN A 605 -17.84 -28.96 24.73
C GLN A 605 -16.33 -28.76 24.54
N LYS A 606 -15.89 -27.50 24.46
CA LYS A 606 -14.48 -27.19 24.39
C LYS A 606 -13.86 -27.37 25.76
N LYS A 607 -12.98 -28.37 25.94
CA LYS A 607 -12.19 -28.48 27.15
C LYS A 607 -11.30 -27.26 27.29
N THR A 608 -11.53 -26.44 28.30
CA THR A 608 -10.59 -25.43 28.74
C THR A 608 -9.36 -26.16 29.29
N ASN A 609 -8.23 -26.01 28.61
CA ASN A 609 -6.94 -26.36 29.21
C ASN A 609 -6.61 -25.28 30.26
N ASP A 610 -7.22 -25.39 31.44
CA ASP A 610 -6.71 -24.77 32.65
C ASP A 610 -5.97 -25.90 33.40
N GLU A 611 -4.65 -25.80 33.38
CA GLU A 611 -3.63 -26.30 34.30
C GLU A 611 -2.38 -26.77 33.52
N THR A 612 -1.49 -25.82 33.25
CA THR A 612 -0.07 -25.90 33.67
C THR A 612 0.61 -24.56 33.45
#